data_784f0bb089052f4cd4813ca880406c31
#
_entry.id   784f0bb089052f4cd4813ca880406c31
#
_cell.length_a   1.000
_cell.length_b   1.000
_cell.length_c   1.000
_cell.angle_alpha   90.00
_cell.angle_beta   90.00
_cell.angle_gamma   90.00
#
_symmetry.space_group_name_H-M   'P 1'
#
loop_
_entity.id
_entity.type
_entity.pdbx_description
1 polymer ?
#
loop_
_entity_poly.entity_id
_entity_poly.type
_entity_poly.pdbx_seq_one_letter_code
_entity_poly.pdbx_strand_id
1 'polypeptide(L)'
;MSYLFDLHVHTAESSRCGKAPAKDVVERYINLGYDGICITDHMNKDNAKPFGDTYEQKAEAFLRGYRAAKEAAADDFKVILGMEIRFLEYDNDFLVYGFDEDFVFKRDLTSFENIEEFKPFADENNLTVFQAHPFRENMTIIDPKYIDGMEVYNGHGGHDSRNDIAYRWACKYNLRKSSSSDFHYDTGMEPGGMYFDNLPKDSHELAKMLLDESYHLKIWTE
;
A
#
# COMPACT_ATOMS: atom_id res chain seq x y z
N MET A 1 8.25 -23.43 -0.71
CA MET A 1 8.80 -22.21 -1.37
C MET A 1 7.99 -21.06 -0.82
N SER A 2 8.62 -19.92 -0.53
CA SER A 2 7.89 -18.72 -0.12
C SER A 2 7.95 -17.70 -1.26
N TYR A 3 6.88 -16.93 -1.42
CA TYR A 3 6.73 -15.90 -2.44
C TYR A 3 6.99 -14.54 -1.82
N LEU A 4 7.86 -13.74 -2.45
CA LEU A 4 8.25 -12.41 -1.96
C LEU A 4 7.45 -11.32 -2.66
N PHE A 5 6.72 -10.52 -1.87
CA PHE A 5 5.93 -9.39 -2.33
C PHE A 5 6.34 -8.08 -1.68
N ASP A 6 6.27 -6.98 -2.43
CA ASP A 6 6.24 -5.64 -1.87
C ASP A 6 4.79 -5.12 -1.88
N LEU A 7 4.34 -4.63 -0.72
CA LEU A 7 2.94 -4.24 -0.53
C LEU A 7 2.69 -2.74 -0.62
N HIS A 8 3.73 -1.91 -0.85
CA HIS A 8 3.61 -0.46 -0.90
C HIS A 8 4.48 0.11 -2.03
N VAL A 9 3.85 0.26 -3.20
CA VAL A 9 4.55 0.63 -4.44
C VAL A 9 3.73 1.65 -5.22
N HIS A 10 4.39 2.74 -5.67
CA HIS A 10 3.79 3.82 -6.45
C HIS A 10 4.30 3.84 -7.88
N THR A 11 3.47 4.40 -8.77
CA THR A 11 3.75 4.54 -10.20
C THR A 11 3.63 6.00 -10.64
N ALA A 12 4.34 6.36 -11.71
CA ALA A 12 4.26 7.69 -12.30
C ALA A 12 2.91 7.95 -12.99
N GLU A 13 2.16 6.91 -13.34
CA GLU A 13 0.87 7.00 -14.03
C GLU A 13 -0.24 7.53 -13.14
N SER A 14 -0.19 7.25 -11.84
CA SER A 14 -1.27 7.58 -10.90
C SER A 14 -0.83 8.47 -9.74
N SER A 15 0.39 8.31 -9.22
CA SER A 15 0.91 9.09 -8.09
C SER A 15 1.79 10.25 -8.55
N ARG A 16 1.51 11.47 -8.07
CA ARG A 16 2.33 12.66 -8.39
C ARG A 16 3.78 12.54 -7.88
N CYS A 17 3.97 11.85 -6.78
CA CYS A 17 5.28 11.58 -6.17
C CYS A 17 6.00 10.40 -6.85
N GLY A 18 5.30 9.44 -7.45
CA GLY A 18 5.87 8.38 -8.25
C GLY A 18 6.65 8.91 -9.46
N LYS A 19 7.89 8.48 -9.65
CA LYS A 19 8.77 8.95 -10.74
C LYS A 19 9.06 7.87 -11.77
N ALA A 20 8.86 6.61 -11.42
CA ALA A 20 9.10 5.48 -12.30
C ALA A 20 7.79 5.06 -12.99
N PRO A 21 7.79 4.91 -14.33
CA PRO A 21 6.68 4.30 -15.04
C PRO A 21 6.42 2.87 -14.54
N ALA A 22 5.16 2.45 -14.52
CA ALA A 22 4.74 1.14 -14.03
C ALA A 22 5.53 -0.03 -14.66
N LYS A 23 5.86 0.07 -15.95
CA LYS A 23 6.71 -0.92 -16.64
C LYS A 23 8.08 -1.04 -16.00
N ASP A 24 8.74 0.09 -15.72
CA ASP A 24 10.09 0.11 -15.15
C ASP A 24 10.04 -0.40 -13.69
N VAL A 25 8.95 -0.12 -12.98
CA VAL A 25 8.69 -0.67 -11.63
C VAL A 25 8.62 -2.19 -11.68
N VAL A 26 7.80 -2.76 -12.56
CA VAL A 26 7.67 -4.22 -12.73
C VAL A 26 9.01 -4.86 -13.07
N GLU A 27 9.72 -4.32 -14.06
CA GLU A 27 11.05 -4.83 -14.46
C GLU A 27 12.05 -4.81 -13.29
N ARG A 28 12.06 -3.72 -12.51
CA ARG A 28 12.90 -3.61 -11.32
C ARG A 28 12.63 -4.72 -10.31
N TYR A 29 11.36 -4.95 -9.94
CA TYR A 29 11.01 -5.95 -8.93
C TYR A 29 11.26 -7.38 -9.40
N ILE A 30 11.06 -7.68 -10.68
CA ILE A 30 11.49 -8.96 -11.29
C ILE A 30 13.01 -9.13 -11.15
N ASN A 31 13.79 -8.11 -11.48
CA ASN A 31 15.25 -8.15 -11.37
C ASN A 31 15.76 -8.28 -9.93
N LEU A 32 15.00 -7.82 -8.94
CA LEU A 32 15.28 -7.98 -7.51
C LEU A 32 14.82 -9.34 -6.96
N GLY A 33 14.19 -10.19 -7.78
CA GLY A 33 13.74 -11.52 -7.38
C GLY A 33 12.45 -11.54 -6.56
N TYR A 34 11.58 -10.52 -6.72
CA TYR A 34 10.24 -10.53 -6.17
C TYR A 34 9.32 -11.36 -7.06
N ASP A 35 8.32 -12.01 -6.46
CA ASP A 35 7.29 -12.77 -7.14
C ASP A 35 6.06 -11.90 -7.47
N GLY A 36 5.97 -10.72 -6.86
CA GLY A 36 4.92 -9.75 -7.15
C GLY A 36 5.01 -8.48 -6.34
N ILE A 37 4.11 -7.55 -6.69
CA ILE A 37 3.95 -6.24 -6.05
C ILE A 37 2.48 -5.92 -5.87
N CYS A 38 2.18 -5.11 -4.86
CA CYS A 38 0.89 -4.46 -4.71
C CYS A 38 1.04 -2.98 -5.11
N ILE A 39 0.34 -2.56 -6.16
CA ILE A 39 0.30 -1.15 -6.55
C ILE A 39 -0.66 -0.44 -5.61
N THR A 40 -0.13 0.51 -4.85
CA THR A 40 -0.84 1.28 -3.82
C THR A 40 -0.76 2.77 -4.12
N ASP A 41 -0.99 3.14 -5.36
CA ASP A 41 -1.02 4.55 -5.75
C ASP A 41 -1.96 5.36 -4.85
N HIS A 42 -1.68 6.65 -4.71
CA HIS A 42 -2.41 7.51 -3.80
C HIS A 42 -3.87 7.72 -4.21
N MET A 43 -4.77 7.55 -3.24
CA MET A 43 -6.15 8.00 -3.30
C MET A 43 -6.36 9.13 -2.30
N ASN A 44 -6.16 10.37 -2.75
CA ASN A 44 -6.34 11.56 -1.92
C ASN A 44 -6.83 12.76 -2.74
N LYS A 45 -7.24 13.80 -2.05
CA LYS A 45 -7.82 15.00 -2.67
C LYS A 45 -6.84 15.72 -3.61
N ASP A 46 -5.55 15.67 -3.30
CA ASP A 46 -4.52 16.36 -4.08
C ASP A 46 -4.11 15.60 -5.34
N ASN A 47 -4.10 14.29 -5.31
CA ASN A 47 -3.86 13.45 -6.49
C ASN A 47 -4.98 13.55 -7.51
N ALA A 48 -6.18 13.86 -7.06
CA ALA A 48 -7.34 13.94 -7.90
C ALA A 48 -7.37 15.18 -8.82
N LYS A 49 -6.71 16.27 -8.45
CA LYS A 49 -6.76 17.53 -9.19
C LYS A 49 -6.15 17.50 -10.59
N PRO A 50 -4.99 16.90 -10.83
CA PRO A 50 -4.38 16.89 -12.17
C PRO A 50 -5.06 15.92 -13.14
N PHE A 51 -5.89 15.00 -12.66
CA PHE A 51 -6.45 13.91 -13.45
C PHE A 51 -7.94 14.04 -13.73
N GLY A 52 -8.59 15.10 -13.26
CA GLY A 52 -9.98 15.40 -13.54
C GLY A 52 -10.76 16.05 -12.39
N ASP A 53 -11.96 16.52 -12.70
CA ASP A 53 -12.80 17.27 -11.77
C ASP A 53 -13.87 16.40 -11.10
N THR A 54 -14.29 15.29 -11.74
CA THR A 54 -15.26 14.36 -11.16
C THR A 54 -14.58 13.20 -10.43
N TYR A 55 -15.29 12.57 -9.50
CA TYR A 55 -14.76 11.40 -8.80
C TYR A 55 -14.47 10.23 -9.75
N GLU A 56 -15.30 10.00 -10.74
CA GLU A 56 -15.10 8.95 -11.74
C GLU A 56 -13.79 9.15 -12.51
N GLN A 57 -13.46 10.40 -12.87
CA GLN A 57 -12.17 10.71 -13.50
C GLN A 57 -10.99 10.47 -12.57
N LYS A 58 -11.16 10.73 -11.27
CA LYS A 58 -10.15 10.45 -10.25
C LYS A 58 -9.93 8.95 -10.05
N ALA A 59 -11.03 8.20 -9.97
CA ALA A 59 -11.00 6.74 -9.85
C ALA A 59 -10.32 6.08 -11.07
N GLU A 60 -10.63 6.53 -12.29
CA GLU A 60 -9.96 6.10 -13.52
C GLU A 60 -8.47 6.44 -13.51
N ALA A 61 -8.10 7.62 -13.04
CA ALA A 61 -6.69 8.04 -12.94
C ALA A 61 -5.91 7.22 -11.90
N PHE A 62 -6.53 6.90 -10.79
CA PHE A 62 -5.97 6.02 -9.75
C PHE A 62 -5.64 4.63 -10.31
N LEU A 63 -6.51 4.05 -11.13
CA LEU A 63 -6.35 2.71 -11.68
C LEU A 63 -5.30 2.60 -12.80
N ARG A 64 -4.82 3.71 -13.36
CA ARG A 64 -3.87 3.71 -14.50
C ARG A 64 -2.59 2.96 -14.17
N GLY A 65 -2.00 3.25 -13.01
CA GLY A 65 -0.74 2.63 -12.58
C GLY A 65 -0.87 1.12 -12.41
N TYR A 66 -1.91 0.68 -11.73
CA TYR A 66 -2.19 -0.74 -11.57
C TYR A 66 -2.39 -1.45 -12.92
N ARG A 67 -3.22 -0.88 -13.81
CA ARG A 67 -3.49 -1.48 -15.13
C ARG A 67 -2.23 -1.53 -15.99
N ALA A 68 -1.41 -0.47 -15.98
CA ALA A 68 -0.15 -0.43 -16.71
C ALA A 68 0.87 -1.44 -16.14
N ALA A 69 0.96 -1.57 -14.82
CA ALA A 69 1.82 -2.58 -14.20
C ALA A 69 1.36 -4.01 -14.53
N LYS A 70 0.06 -4.26 -14.51
CA LYS A 70 -0.53 -5.55 -14.86
C LYS A 70 -0.31 -5.93 -16.32
N GLU A 71 -0.38 -4.95 -17.23
CA GLU A 71 -0.08 -5.15 -18.65
C GLU A 71 1.41 -5.44 -18.89
N ALA A 72 2.30 -4.83 -18.12
CA ALA A 72 3.74 -5.00 -18.22
C ALA A 72 4.26 -6.29 -17.57
N ALA A 73 3.50 -6.88 -16.67
CA ALA A 73 3.91 -8.07 -15.92
C ALA A 73 3.93 -9.32 -16.82
N ALA A 74 4.95 -10.17 -16.62
CA ALA A 74 4.99 -11.51 -17.17
C ALA A 74 4.02 -12.44 -16.41
N ASP A 75 3.69 -13.59 -17.00
CA ASP A 75 2.70 -14.53 -16.44
C ASP A 75 3.06 -15.06 -15.04
N ASP A 76 4.34 -15.09 -14.71
CA ASP A 76 4.89 -15.56 -13.43
C ASP A 76 5.10 -14.44 -12.40
N PHE A 77 4.88 -13.18 -12.76
CA PHE A 77 4.98 -12.04 -11.86
C PHE A 77 3.60 -11.47 -11.52
N LYS A 78 3.27 -11.41 -10.23
CA LYS A 78 1.94 -11.01 -9.77
C LYS A 78 1.86 -9.52 -9.48
N VAL A 79 0.86 -8.87 -10.08
CA VAL A 79 0.49 -7.47 -9.75
C VAL A 79 -0.88 -7.47 -9.09
N ILE A 80 -0.96 -6.92 -7.87
CA ILE A 80 -2.16 -6.83 -7.05
C ILE A 80 -2.57 -5.37 -6.89
N LEU A 81 -3.87 -5.10 -6.85
CA LEU A 81 -4.44 -3.79 -6.58
C LEU A 81 -4.51 -3.55 -5.06
N GLY A 82 -3.92 -2.48 -4.62
CA GLY A 82 -4.08 -1.88 -3.30
C GLY A 82 -4.29 -0.38 -3.44
N MET A 83 -4.29 0.32 -2.34
CA MET A 83 -4.49 1.77 -2.29
C MET A 83 -3.69 2.35 -1.12
N GLU A 84 -3.07 3.51 -1.32
CA GLU A 84 -2.68 4.36 -0.21
C GLU A 84 -3.63 5.56 -0.13
N ILE A 85 -4.46 5.59 0.92
CA ILE A 85 -5.47 6.63 1.12
C ILE A 85 -5.04 7.60 2.21
N ARG A 86 -5.28 8.92 1.98
CA ARG A 86 -5.13 9.98 2.96
C ARG A 86 -6.47 10.68 3.13
N PHE A 87 -6.86 10.86 4.39
CA PHE A 87 -8.09 11.58 4.75
C PHE A 87 -7.86 13.08 4.90
N LEU A 88 -8.93 13.83 5.14
CA LEU A 88 -8.89 15.30 5.14
C LEU A 88 -8.29 15.89 6.41
N GLU A 89 -8.46 15.19 7.55
CA GLU A 89 -8.13 15.72 8.88
C GLU A 89 -6.63 15.62 9.23
N TYR A 90 -5.95 14.52 8.78
CA TYR A 90 -4.58 14.22 9.16
C TYR A 90 -3.67 13.97 7.96
N ASP A 91 -2.36 14.15 8.16
CA ASP A 91 -1.34 13.81 7.16
C ASP A 91 -1.04 12.29 7.08
N ASN A 92 -1.73 11.48 7.86
CA ASN A 92 -1.55 10.03 7.88
C ASN A 92 -2.01 9.38 6.57
N ASP A 93 -1.21 8.43 6.11
CA ASP A 93 -1.54 7.57 4.99
C ASP A 93 -1.91 6.16 5.50
N PHE A 94 -2.82 5.51 4.79
CA PHE A 94 -3.27 4.16 5.12
C PHE A 94 -3.25 3.27 3.89
N LEU A 95 -2.64 2.10 4.03
CA LEU A 95 -2.66 1.05 3.01
C LEU A 95 -3.94 0.25 3.14
N VAL A 96 -4.67 0.13 2.05
CA VAL A 96 -5.96 -0.57 2.00
C VAL A 96 -5.88 -1.69 0.98
N TYR A 97 -6.32 -2.87 1.41
CA TYR A 97 -6.38 -4.08 0.59
C TYR A 97 -7.76 -4.74 0.72
N GLY A 98 -8.08 -5.66 -0.19
CA GLY A 98 -9.32 -6.43 -0.14
C GLY A 98 -10.42 -5.90 -1.07
N PHE A 99 -10.03 -5.32 -2.22
CA PHE A 99 -10.99 -4.78 -3.18
C PHE A 99 -10.57 -5.03 -4.63
N ASP A 100 -11.51 -4.86 -5.54
CA ASP A 100 -11.34 -4.90 -6.99
C ASP A 100 -11.49 -3.49 -7.62
N GLU A 101 -11.30 -3.40 -8.94
CA GLU A 101 -11.43 -2.13 -9.65
C GLU A 101 -12.84 -1.53 -9.54
N ASP A 102 -13.90 -2.36 -9.55
CA ASP A 102 -15.28 -1.90 -9.47
C ASP A 102 -15.59 -1.25 -8.11
N PHE A 103 -14.92 -1.69 -7.05
CA PHE A 103 -15.07 -1.12 -5.72
C PHE A 103 -14.73 0.38 -5.70
N VAL A 104 -13.70 0.79 -6.44
CA VAL A 104 -13.22 2.18 -6.46
C VAL A 104 -14.31 3.15 -6.92
N PHE A 105 -15.26 2.68 -7.74
CA PHE A 105 -16.36 3.50 -8.28
C PHE A 105 -17.61 3.51 -7.40
N LYS A 106 -17.69 2.72 -6.34
CA LYS A 106 -18.91 2.61 -5.51
C LYS A 106 -19.22 3.88 -4.71
N ARG A 107 -18.18 4.62 -4.35
CA ARG A 107 -18.28 5.82 -3.51
C ARG A 107 -17.07 6.72 -3.70
N ASP A 108 -17.26 8.03 -3.50
CA ASP A 108 -16.12 8.97 -3.40
C ASP A 108 -15.32 8.70 -2.13
N LEU A 109 -14.21 7.95 -2.28
CA LEU A 109 -13.30 7.59 -1.19
C LEU A 109 -12.53 8.82 -0.68
N THR A 110 -12.40 9.88 -1.48
CA THR A 110 -11.72 11.12 -1.08
C THR A 110 -12.57 12.04 -0.21
N SER A 111 -13.82 11.65 0.06
CA SER A 111 -14.79 12.43 0.85
C SER A 111 -14.75 12.13 2.35
N PHE A 112 -14.10 11.05 2.77
CA PHE A 112 -13.97 10.72 4.18
C PHE A 112 -13.10 11.75 4.93
N GLU A 113 -13.55 12.16 6.11
CA GLU A 113 -12.84 13.15 6.93
C GLU A 113 -11.60 12.55 7.60
N ASN A 114 -11.76 11.35 8.16
CA ASN A 114 -10.72 10.68 8.96
C ASN A 114 -10.88 9.15 8.95
N ILE A 115 -9.95 8.47 9.62
CA ILE A 115 -9.96 7.01 9.73
C ILE A 115 -11.15 6.48 10.56
N GLU A 116 -11.61 7.24 11.53
CA GLU A 116 -12.74 6.91 12.39
C GLU A 116 -14.04 6.79 11.59
N GLU A 117 -14.21 7.65 10.59
CA GLU A 117 -15.32 7.60 9.65
C GLU A 117 -15.15 6.49 8.60
N PHE A 118 -13.91 6.27 8.15
CA PHE A 118 -13.61 5.28 7.12
C PHE A 118 -13.68 3.83 7.63
N LYS A 119 -13.23 3.56 8.87
CA LYS A 119 -13.11 2.18 9.38
C LYS A 119 -14.43 1.39 9.36
N PRO A 120 -15.58 1.94 9.80
CA PRO A 120 -16.86 1.22 9.67
C PRO A 120 -17.20 0.87 8.21
N PHE A 121 -16.95 1.77 7.27
CA PHE A 121 -17.15 1.50 5.84
C PHE A 121 -16.17 0.42 5.34
N ALA A 122 -14.92 0.44 5.79
CA ALA A 122 -13.93 -0.58 5.46
C ALA A 122 -14.38 -1.96 5.97
N ASP A 123 -14.87 -2.05 7.20
CA ASP A 123 -15.37 -3.29 7.81
C ASP A 123 -16.57 -3.86 7.05
N GLU A 124 -17.55 -3.01 6.69
CA GLU A 124 -18.72 -3.41 5.91
C GLU A 124 -18.35 -3.97 4.53
N ASN A 125 -17.22 -3.55 3.96
CA ASN A 125 -16.73 -3.97 2.66
C ASN A 125 -15.60 -5.03 2.74
N ASN A 126 -15.29 -5.54 3.92
CA ASN A 126 -14.22 -6.52 4.19
C ASN A 126 -12.83 -6.04 3.72
N LEU A 127 -12.56 -4.75 3.84
CA LEU A 127 -11.25 -4.18 3.57
C LEU A 127 -10.31 -4.38 4.77
N THR A 128 -9.04 -4.54 4.46
CA THR A 128 -7.96 -4.58 5.47
C THR A 128 -7.18 -3.28 5.42
N VAL A 129 -7.01 -2.63 6.58
CA VAL A 129 -6.43 -1.29 6.69
C VAL A 129 -5.17 -1.32 7.56
N PHE A 130 -4.04 -0.90 7.00
CA PHE A 130 -2.76 -0.76 7.72
C PHE A 130 -2.33 0.71 7.71
N GLN A 131 -1.85 1.23 8.85
CA GLN A 131 -1.24 2.55 8.85
C GLN A 131 0.13 2.49 8.16
N ALA A 132 0.33 3.30 7.13
CA ALA A 132 1.59 3.44 6.41
C ALA A 132 2.59 4.28 7.23
N HIS A 133 3.89 3.96 7.17
CA HIS A 133 5.00 4.72 7.80
C HIS A 133 4.58 5.53 9.05
N PRO A 134 4.03 4.89 10.10
CA PRO A 134 3.25 5.53 11.16
C PRO A 134 4.04 6.51 12.04
N PHE A 135 5.36 6.43 12.02
CA PHE A 135 6.25 7.30 12.83
C PHE A 135 7.11 8.24 11.99
N ARG A 136 6.84 8.36 10.68
CA ARG A 136 7.42 9.43 9.85
C ARG A 136 7.09 10.80 10.47
N GLU A 137 7.92 11.79 10.24
CA GLU A 137 7.67 13.15 10.72
C GLU A 137 6.26 13.64 10.30
N ASN A 138 5.59 14.36 11.20
CA ASN A 138 4.23 14.88 11.07
C ASN A 138 3.09 13.84 11.09
N MET A 139 3.37 12.55 11.28
CA MET A 139 2.32 11.55 11.45
C MET A 139 1.69 11.62 12.84
N THR A 140 0.38 11.40 12.89
CA THR A 140 -0.40 11.27 14.14
C THR A 140 -0.52 9.81 14.51
N ILE A 141 -0.37 9.50 15.80
CA ILE A 141 -0.60 8.15 16.32
C ILE A 141 -2.09 7.85 16.30
N ILE A 142 -2.47 6.82 15.58
CA ILE A 142 -3.86 6.38 15.45
C ILE A 142 -4.19 5.36 16.56
N ASP A 143 -5.41 5.44 17.11
CA ASP A 143 -5.92 4.43 18.06
C ASP A 143 -5.95 3.06 17.35
N PRO A 144 -5.30 2.02 17.91
CA PRO A 144 -5.23 0.69 17.30
C PRO A 144 -6.57 0.07 16.91
N LYS A 145 -7.67 0.50 17.51
CA LYS A 145 -9.01 -0.01 17.15
C LYS A 145 -9.49 0.37 15.75
N TYR A 146 -8.86 1.36 15.10
CA TYR A 146 -9.24 1.83 13.77
C TYR A 146 -8.36 1.26 12.65
N ILE A 147 -7.38 0.41 12.98
CA ILE A 147 -6.48 -0.21 12.01
C ILE A 147 -6.38 -1.72 12.25
N ASP A 148 -6.17 -2.49 11.20
CA ASP A 148 -5.98 -3.94 11.29
C ASP A 148 -4.50 -4.30 11.47
N GLY A 149 -3.61 -3.38 11.12
CA GLY A 149 -2.17 -3.53 11.25
C GLY A 149 -1.42 -2.25 10.98
N MET A 150 -0.10 -2.36 10.91
CA MET A 150 0.80 -1.23 10.78
C MET A 150 2.02 -1.61 9.95
N GLU A 151 2.46 -0.71 9.09
CA GLU A 151 3.74 -0.84 8.40
C GLU A 151 4.88 -0.59 9.41
N VAL A 152 5.62 -1.66 9.72
CA VAL A 152 6.70 -1.61 10.71
C VAL A 152 8.08 -1.48 10.08
N TYR A 153 8.18 -1.71 8.80
CA TYR A 153 9.35 -1.41 7.99
C TYR A 153 8.89 -0.73 6.70
N ASN A 154 9.39 0.46 6.48
CA ASN A 154 9.24 1.23 5.26
C ASN A 154 10.65 1.54 4.75
N GLY A 155 10.96 1.09 3.54
CA GLY A 155 12.28 1.18 2.91
C GLY A 155 12.51 2.48 2.13
N HIS A 156 11.65 3.51 2.25
CA HIS A 156 11.78 4.75 1.53
C HIS A 156 13.04 5.53 1.95
N GLY A 157 13.92 5.79 0.97
CA GLY A 157 15.21 6.46 1.24
C GLY A 157 15.13 7.98 1.43
N GLY A 158 13.97 8.59 1.26
CA GLY A 158 13.78 10.04 1.32
C GLY A 158 13.34 10.58 2.68
N HIS A 159 13.02 9.72 3.64
CA HIS A 159 12.62 10.11 5.00
C HIS A 159 12.97 9.03 6.02
N ASP A 160 13.05 9.43 7.29
CA ASP A 160 13.19 8.50 8.41
C ASP A 160 11.79 8.02 8.84
N SER A 161 11.50 6.76 8.57
CA SER A 161 10.22 6.11 8.95
C SER A 161 10.21 5.62 10.40
N ARG A 162 11.33 5.70 11.12
CA ARG A 162 11.50 5.24 12.51
C ARG A 162 10.97 3.83 12.71
N ASN A 163 11.41 2.94 11.84
CA ASN A 163 10.95 1.55 11.74
C ASN A 163 11.05 0.79 13.08
N ASP A 164 12.08 1.04 13.88
CA ASP A 164 12.27 0.44 15.20
C ASP A 164 11.15 0.85 16.18
N ILE A 165 10.69 2.09 16.14
CA ILE A 165 9.57 2.58 16.95
C ILE A 165 8.26 1.93 16.48
N ALA A 166 8.02 1.89 15.16
CA ALA A 166 6.85 1.27 14.56
C ALA A 166 6.75 -0.22 14.95
N TYR A 167 7.85 -0.95 14.85
CA TYR A 167 7.90 -2.36 15.22
C TYR A 167 7.57 -2.59 16.71
N ARG A 168 8.20 -1.83 17.61
CA ARG A 168 7.95 -1.93 19.06
C ARG A 168 6.51 -1.55 19.43
N TRP A 169 5.96 -0.55 18.76
CA TRP A 169 4.57 -0.11 18.96
C TRP A 169 3.59 -1.20 18.53
N ALA A 170 3.77 -1.75 17.33
CA ALA A 170 2.94 -2.84 16.83
C ALA A 170 2.99 -4.07 17.76
N CYS A 171 4.17 -4.43 18.28
CA CYS A 171 4.30 -5.50 19.29
C CYS A 171 3.55 -5.19 20.58
N LYS A 172 3.64 -3.95 21.09
CA LYS A 172 2.98 -3.54 22.33
C LYS A 172 1.47 -3.64 22.26
N TYR A 173 0.88 -3.31 21.10
CA TYR A 173 -0.57 -3.29 20.90
C TYR A 173 -1.08 -4.53 20.16
N ASN A 174 -0.23 -5.53 19.96
CA ASN A 174 -0.55 -6.77 19.25
C ASN A 174 -1.18 -6.52 17.87
N LEU A 175 -0.64 -5.52 17.15
CA LEU A 175 -1.05 -5.22 15.79
C LEU A 175 -0.34 -6.13 14.78
N ARG A 176 -1.02 -6.44 13.69
CA ARG A 176 -0.39 -7.08 12.53
C ARG A 176 0.65 -6.15 11.94
N LYS A 177 1.64 -6.73 11.28
CA LYS A 177 2.82 -6.00 10.81
C LYS A 177 3.00 -6.20 9.32
N SER A 178 3.33 -5.14 8.59
CA SER A 178 3.81 -5.23 7.21
C SER A 178 5.20 -4.64 7.07
N SER A 179 5.87 -5.06 6.02
CA SER A 179 7.16 -4.55 5.56
C SER A 179 7.08 -4.28 4.07
N SER A 180 7.50 -3.10 3.63
CA SER A 180 7.44 -2.67 2.24
C SER A 180 8.46 -1.59 1.92
N SER A 181 8.53 -1.18 0.65
CA SER A 181 9.52 -0.19 0.22
C SER A 181 9.01 1.24 0.19
N ASP A 182 7.69 1.44 0.02
CA ASP A 182 7.13 2.76 -0.32
C ASP A 182 7.83 3.35 -1.57
N PHE A 183 7.89 2.52 -2.61
CA PHE A 183 8.69 2.81 -3.80
C PHE A 183 8.11 3.96 -4.61
N HIS A 184 8.89 5.00 -4.81
CA HIS A 184 8.58 6.14 -5.67
C HIS A 184 9.60 6.28 -6.82
N TYR A 185 10.86 5.98 -6.53
CA TYR A 185 12.00 6.00 -7.45
C TYR A 185 13.16 5.23 -6.83
N ASP A 186 14.15 4.87 -7.65
CA ASP A 186 15.30 4.13 -7.14
C ASP A 186 16.18 5.03 -6.28
N THR A 187 16.28 4.70 -5.00
CA THR A 187 17.13 5.38 -4.02
C THR A 187 18.37 4.59 -3.68
N GLY A 188 18.55 3.40 -4.29
CA GLY A 188 19.58 2.44 -3.91
C GLY A 188 19.35 1.75 -2.56
N MET A 189 18.21 2.01 -1.90
CA MET A 189 17.82 1.34 -0.66
C MET A 189 17.28 -0.07 -0.96
N GLU A 190 17.54 -0.99 -0.02
CA GLU A 190 16.95 -2.32 -0.07
C GLU A 190 15.43 -2.24 0.20
N PRO A 191 14.59 -2.70 -0.73
CA PRO A 191 13.16 -2.68 -0.51
C PRO A 191 12.76 -3.69 0.56
N GLY A 192 11.80 -3.32 1.41
CA GLY A 192 11.11 -4.21 2.31
C GLY A 192 10.31 -5.27 1.57
N GLY A 193 9.50 -6.04 2.26
CA GLY A 193 8.61 -7.01 1.64
C GLY A 193 8.03 -8.02 2.62
N MET A 194 7.18 -8.87 2.08
CA MET A 194 6.50 -9.93 2.79
C MET A 194 6.75 -11.26 2.09
N TYR A 195 7.14 -12.27 2.85
CA TYR A 195 7.21 -13.65 2.36
C TYR A 195 5.89 -14.38 2.69
N PHE A 196 5.20 -14.86 1.66
CA PHE A 196 3.99 -15.67 1.78
C PHE A 196 4.26 -17.12 1.41
N ASP A 197 3.62 -18.07 2.10
CA ASP A 197 3.73 -19.50 1.77
C ASP A 197 2.97 -19.87 0.48
N ASN A 198 1.97 -19.07 0.13
CA ASN A 198 1.18 -19.21 -1.09
C ASN A 198 1.13 -17.88 -1.84
N LEU A 199 1.08 -17.95 -3.17
CA LEU A 199 0.94 -16.78 -4.02
C LEU A 199 -0.48 -16.21 -3.90
N PRO A 200 -0.68 -14.96 -3.41
CA PRO A 200 -2.00 -14.35 -3.38
C PRO A 200 -2.54 -14.12 -4.80
N LYS A 201 -3.79 -14.50 -5.05
CA LYS A 201 -4.39 -14.43 -6.39
C LYS A 201 -4.84 -13.01 -6.75
N ASP A 202 -5.34 -12.30 -5.74
CA ASP A 202 -5.93 -10.96 -5.86
C ASP A 202 -5.84 -10.22 -4.52
N SER A 203 -6.38 -9.00 -4.49
CA SER A 203 -6.39 -8.15 -3.30
C SER A 203 -7.20 -8.75 -2.13
N HIS A 204 -8.28 -9.49 -2.41
CA HIS A 204 -9.11 -10.11 -1.36
C HIS A 204 -8.35 -11.24 -0.67
N GLU A 205 -7.66 -12.09 -1.44
CA GLU A 205 -6.84 -13.15 -0.86
C GLU A 205 -5.65 -12.57 -0.10
N LEU A 206 -5.00 -11.52 -0.63
CA LEU A 206 -3.93 -10.81 0.08
C LEU A 206 -4.43 -10.26 1.42
N ALA A 207 -5.56 -9.56 1.44
CA ALA A 207 -6.17 -9.03 2.66
C ALA A 207 -6.42 -10.12 3.70
N LYS A 208 -6.95 -11.26 3.28
CA LYS A 208 -7.16 -12.42 4.16
C LYS A 208 -5.84 -12.96 4.71
N MET A 209 -4.82 -13.11 3.86
CA MET A 209 -3.50 -13.60 4.30
C MET A 209 -2.85 -12.66 5.32
N LEU A 210 -3.05 -11.34 5.16
CA LEU A 210 -2.61 -10.34 6.13
C LEU A 210 -3.34 -10.46 7.47
N LEU A 211 -4.66 -10.70 7.45
CA LEU A 211 -5.45 -10.89 8.66
C LEU A 211 -5.13 -12.22 9.38
N ASP A 212 -4.84 -13.27 8.64
CA ASP A 212 -4.47 -14.60 9.17
C ASP A 212 -3.00 -14.69 9.61
N GLU A 213 -2.22 -13.62 9.42
CA GLU A 213 -0.76 -13.56 9.69
C GLU A 213 0.02 -14.72 9.01
N SER A 214 -0.41 -15.12 7.79
CA SER A 214 0.20 -16.21 7.02
C SER A 214 1.39 -15.70 6.20
N TYR A 215 2.37 -15.09 6.87
CA TYR A 215 3.53 -14.46 6.24
C TYR A 215 4.73 -14.29 7.19
N HIS A 216 5.90 -13.94 6.61
CA HIS A 216 7.08 -13.47 7.30
C HIS A 216 7.55 -12.15 6.73
N LEU A 217 8.07 -11.26 7.58
CA LEU A 217 8.57 -9.96 7.15
C LEU A 217 9.96 -10.09 6.53
N LYS A 218 10.19 -9.45 5.39
CA LYS A 218 11.52 -9.09 4.91
C LYS A 218 11.87 -7.73 5.50
N ILE A 219 12.71 -7.72 6.50
CA ILE A 219 13.19 -6.51 7.17
C ILE A 219 14.70 -6.45 6.95
N TRP A 220 15.19 -5.29 6.51
CA TRP A 220 16.61 -5.03 6.52
C TRP A 220 17.06 -4.72 7.95
N THR A 221 17.95 -5.52 8.48
CA THR A 221 18.67 -5.24 9.74
C THR A 221 20.13 -5.02 9.40
N GLU A 222 20.67 -3.84 9.72
CA GLU A 222 22.10 -3.60 9.64
C GLU A 222 22.92 -4.58 10.53
#